data_790dc23dbeae067f2ff6f8832fc2e1ec
#
_entry.id   790dc23dbeae067f2ff6f8832fc2e1ec
#
_cell.length_a   1.000
_cell.length_b   1.000
_cell.length_c   1.000
_cell.angle_alpha   90.00
_cell.angle_beta   90.00
_cell.angle_gamma   90.00
#
_symmetry.space_group_name_H-M   'P 1'
#
loop_
_entity.id
_entity.type
_entity.pdbx_description
1 polymer ?
#
loop_
_entity_poly.entity_id
_entity_poly.type
_entity_poly.pdbx_seq_one_letter_code
_entity_poly.pdbx_strand_id
1 'polypeptide(L)'
;MRGQSARSGIEGTVNIYNMKKGNCALSYSEKERICEEAFIKNGPYWHIYTDGAKMQNIFCSKEDFDTGEWLLAAACCLCCKVRLITFELMGNHVHLIVSGRKEDCLELFDIFAGKLKRTFKRKGRIIDWRPFQASILPIESLQALRNEIIYANRNAFVASPEYTPDSYPWGGGCAFFNMWKTHIKPTGLSSLKVKTQRSLVHSRDVKPFKGLQVIDDQVYIPSFCDISLGESFFRDPRSYFSVLTRNAEAYSLVAARLKDAVFLTDDEIFSATIIHINKEYDVKQPSALSPAQKIETARHLHFRYNASNQQIRRILKLSPEVLDELFPQQS
;
A
#
# COMPACT_ATOMS: atom_id res chain seq x y z
N MET A 1 24.54 -33.80 28.41
CA MET A 1 24.88 -32.50 27.78
C MET A 1 23.61 -31.89 27.25
N ARG A 2 23.15 -30.82 27.89
CA ARG A 2 21.86 -30.15 27.56
C ARG A 2 22.15 -29.04 26.57
N GLY A 3 21.62 -29.16 25.35
CA GLY A 3 21.68 -28.12 24.33
C GLY A 3 20.69 -27.02 24.66
N GLN A 4 21.18 -25.81 24.93
CA GLN A 4 20.37 -24.60 25.09
C GLN A 4 19.88 -24.15 23.74
N SER A 5 18.57 -24.12 23.59
CA SER A 5 17.84 -23.46 22.48
C SER A 5 17.95 -21.94 22.65
N ALA A 6 18.69 -21.31 21.77
CA ALA A 6 18.72 -19.86 21.68
C ALA A 6 17.37 -19.32 21.20
N ARG A 7 16.59 -18.76 22.12
CA ARG A 7 15.49 -17.86 21.81
C ARG A 7 16.10 -16.51 21.41
N SER A 8 16.20 -16.20 20.13
CA SER A 8 16.40 -14.82 19.68
C SER A 8 15.09 -14.08 19.86
N GLY A 9 15.00 -13.36 20.97
CA GLY A 9 13.90 -12.44 21.23
C GLY A 9 13.93 -11.32 20.22
N ILE A 10 12.76 -11.01 19.69
CA ILE A 10 12.48 -9.76 18.97
C ILE A 10 12.44 -8.66 20.06
N GLU A 11 13.60 -8.24 20.52
CA GLU A 11 13.75 -7.07 21.38
C GLU A 11 14.13 -5.87 20.52
N GLY A 12 13.27 -4.86 20.55
CA GLY A 12 13.70 -3.50 20.31
C GLY A 12 13.13 -2.74 19.12
N THR A 13 11.84 -2.87 18.82
CA THR A 13 11.16 -1.76 18.14
C THR A 13 10.68 -0.80 19.21
N VAL A 14 11.37 0.32 19.37
CA VAL A 14 10.95 1.39 20.29
C VAL A 14 9.63 1.95 19.76
N ASN A 15 8.54 1.54 20.37
CA ASN A 15 7.22 2.06 20.08
C ASN A 15 7.15 3.48 20.66
N ILE A 16 7.29 4.50 19.79
CA ILE A 16 7.31 5.92 20.13
C ILE A 16 6.08 6.33 20.96
N TYR A 17 4.99 5.54 20.92
CA TYR A 17 3.76 5.78 21.64
C TYR A 17 3.73 5.23 23.07
N ASN A 18 4.69 4.39 23.47
CA ASN A 18 4.77 3.82 24.82
C ASN A 18 5.76 4.50 25.77
N MET A 19 6.32 5.67 25.40
CA MET A 19 7.12 6.47 26.33
C MET A 19 6.19 7.09 27.37
N LYS A 20 6.16 6.47 28.56
CA LYS A 20 5.43 6.92 29.74
C LYS A 20 5.84 8.33 30.15
N LYS A 21 4.82 9.20 30.31
CA LYS A 21 4.70 10.29 31.28
C LYS A 21 6.02 10.92 31.81
N GLY A 22 6.62 11.71 30.98
CA GLY A 22 7.42 12.86 31.35
C GLY A 22 6.99 13.98 30.39
N ASN A 23 6.50 15.08 30.91
CA ASN A 23 5.85 16.18 30.19
C ASN A 23 6.85 17.01 29.35
N CYS A 24 7.50 16.40 28.36
CA CYS A 24 8.15 17.15 27.29
C CYS A 24 7.77 16.48 25.96
N ALA A 25 6.86 17.08 25.21
CA ALA A 25 6.54 16.62 23.85
C ALA A 25 7.81 16.84 23.02
N LEU A 26 8.32 15.76 22.37
CA LEU A 26 9.47 15.82 21.45
C LEU A 26 9.24 16.91 20.40
N SER A 27 10.27 17.69 20.11
CA SER A 27 10.25 18.68 19.06
C SER A 27 10.10 18.03 17.68
N TYR A 28 9.74 18.82 16.69
CA TYR A 28 9.63 18.35 15.30
C TYR A 28 10.95 17.71 14.81
N SER A 29 12.08 18.36 15.09
CA SER A 29 13.40 17.88 14.68
C SER A 29 13.81 16.59 15.37
N GLU A 30 13.47 16.40 16.65
CA GLU A 30 13.74 15.16 17.37
C GLU A 30 12.93 14.00 16.82
N LYS A 31 11.64 14.21 16.52
CA LYS A 31 10.79 13.17 15.89
C LYS A 31 11.32 12.79 14.50
N GLU A 32 11.74 13.77 13.69
CA GLU A 32 12.29 13.49 12.36
C GLU A 32 13.59 12.68 12.45
N ARG A 33 14.50 13.04 13.39
CA ARG A 33 15.73 12.29 13.64
C ARG A 33 15.43 10.83 14.02
N ILE A 34 14.42 10.57 14.85
CA ILE A 34 14.02 9.21 15.21
C ILE A 34 13.54 8.43 13.98
N CYS A 35 12.78 9.07 13.09
CA CYS A 35 12.34 8.44 11.83
C CYS A 35 13.54 8.12 10.92
N GLU A 36 14.53 9.02 10.83
CA GLU A 36 15.77 8.80 10.06
C GLU A 36 16.59 7.65 10.64
N GLU A 37 16.76 7.60 11.97
CA GLU A 37 17.44 6.49 12.64
C GLU A 37 16.72 5.15 12.37
N ALA A 38 15.40 5.12 12.42
CA ALA A 38 14.60 3.94 12.09
C ALA A 38 14.81 3.50 10.63
N PHE A 39 14.85 4.47 9.70
CA PHE A 39 15.12 4.21 8.29
C PHE A 39 16.53 3.61 8.08
N ILE A 40 17.56 4.23 8.62
CA ILE A 40 18.95 3.76 8.45
C ILE A 40 19.13 2.35 9.04
N LYS A 41 18.55 2.10 10.21
CA LYS A 41 18.71 0.84 10.94
C LYS A 41 18.07 -0.36 10.23
N ASN A 42 16.98 -0.18 9.51
CA ASN A 42 16.12 -1.25 9.05
C ASN A 42 16.14 -1.48 7.52
N GLY A 43 16.94 -0.72 6.76
CA GLY A 43 17.10 -0.91 5.30
C GLY A 43 17.95 -2.15 4.95
N PRO A 44 18.09 -2.45 3.66
CA PRO A 44 17.53 -1.74 2.50
C PRO A 44 16.04 -1.99 2.29
N TYR A 45 15.39 -1.10 1.51
CA TYR A 45 13.95 -1.14 1.23
C TYR A 45 13.65 -1.27 -0.25
N TRP A 46 12.54 -1.91 -0.56
CA TRP A 46 12.12 -2.19 -1.92
C TRP A 46 10.62 -2.06 -2.08
N HIS A 47 10.20 -1.58 -3.26
CA HIS A 47 8.84 -1.71 -3.72
C HIS A 47 8.78 -2.85 -4.73
N ILE A 48 8.06 -3.92 -4.38
CA ILE A 48 7.75 -5.03 -5.29
C ILE A 48 6.32 -4.82 -5.79
N TYR A 49 6.14 -4.91 -7.10
CA TYR A 49 4.82 -4.78 -7.71
C TYR A 49 4.70 -5.67 -8.96
N THR A 50 3.47 -5.91 -9.40
CA THR A 50 3.19 -6.60 -10.66
C THR A 50 2.45 -5.67 -11.62
N ASP A 51 2.64 -5.87 -12.93
CA ASP A 51 2.04 -5.03 -13.97
C ASP A 51 0.54 -5.36 -14.14
N GLY A 52 -0.33 -4.51 -13.61
CA GLY A 52 -1.79 -4.66 -13.70
C GLY A 52 -2.32 -4.49 -15.13
N ALA A 53 -1.66 -3.72 -16.00
CA ALA A 53 -2.13 -3.48 -17.36
C ALA A 53 -2.12 -4.74 -18.25
N LYS A 54 -1.29 -5.73 -17.92
CA LYS A 54 -1.14 -6.96 -18.68
C LYS A 54 -1.83 -8.16 -18.04
N MET A 55 -2.36 -8.00 -16.84
CA MET A 55 -2.89 -9.11 -16.06
C MET A 55 -4.41 -9.07 -15.99
N GLN A 56 -5.05 -10.21 -16.23
CA GLN A 56 -6.47 -10.38 -15.95
C GLN A 56 -6.75 -10.38 -14.44
N ASN A 57 -8.01 -10.19 -14.04
CA ASN A 57 -8.38 -10.22 -12.62
C ASN A 57 -8.07 -11.59 -11.99
N ILE A 58 -7.23 -11.55 -10.97
CA ILE A 58 -6.87 -12.68 -10.11
C ILE A 58 -7.90 -12.81 -8.99
N PHE A 59 -8.15 -11.71 -8.31
CA PHE A 59 -9.07 -11.62 -7.18
C PHE A 59 -10.39 -11.04 -7.67
N CYS A 60 -11.43 -11.89 -7.77
CA CYS A 60 -12.73 -11.53 -8.32
C CYS A 60 -13.84 -11.50 -7.24
N SER A 61 -13.55 -12.01 -6.06
CA SER A 61 -14.51 -12.09 -4.95
C SER A 61 -13.79 -11.85 -3.62
N LYS A 62 -14.57 -11.53 -2.57
CA LYS A 62 -14.03 -11.44 -1.20
C LYS A 62 -13.19 -12.67 -0.83
N GLU A 63 -13.70 -13.87 -1.14
CA GLU A 63 -13.00 -15.13 -0.85
C GLU A 63 -11.65 -15.25 -1.57
N ASP A 64 -11.53 -14.71 -2.78
CA ASP A 64 -10.28 -14.70 -3.53
C ASP A 64 -9.26 -13.77 -2.86
N PHE A 65 -9.69 -12.58 -2.45
CA PHE A 65 -8.86 -11.64 -1.72
C PHE A 65 -8.43 -12.21 -0.36
N ASP A 66 -9.36 -12.75 0.43
CA ASP A 66 -9.06 -13.39 1.72
C ASP A 66 -8.03 -14.52 1.52
N THR A 67 -8.21 -15.34 0.47
CA THR A 67 -7.25 -16.37 0.09
C THR A 67 -5.88 -15.77 -0.23
N GLY A 68 -5.84 -14.69 -1.01
CA GLY A 68 -4.60 -13.97 -1.38
C GLY A 68 -3.86 -13.48 -0.14
N GLU A 69 -4.56 -12.88 0.79
CA GLU A 69 -3.98 -12.35 2.03
C GLU A 69 -3.41 -13.48 2.93
N TRP A 70 -4.13 -14.59 3.10
CA TRP A 70 -3.63 -15.77 3.80
C TRP A 70 -2.37 -16.35 3.14
N LEU A 71 -2.31 -16.35 1.81
CA LEU A 71 -1.15 -16.85 1.08
C LEU A 71 0.06 -15.91 1.19
N LEU A 72 -0.17 -14.59 1.25
CA LEU A 72 0.86 -13.59 1.52
C LEU A 72 1.41 -13.75 2.94
N ALA A 73 0.53 -13.84 3.94
CA ALA A 73 0.92 -14.09 5.33
C ALA A 73 1.74 -15.39 5.47
N ALA A 74 1.32 -16.45 4.77
CA ALA A 74 2.06 -17.70 4.75
C ALA A 74 3.44 -17.57 4.06
N ALA A 75 3.57 -16.73 3.02
CA ALA A 75 4.86 -16.46 2.38
C ALA A 75 5.79 -15.70 3.34
N CYS A 76 5.29 -14.69 4.05
CA CYS A 76 6.05 -13.97 5.09
C CYS A 76 6.58 -14.89 6.19
N CYS A 77 5.78 -15.85 6.65
CA CYS A 77 6.22 -16.83 7.64
C CYS A 77 7.33 -17.77 7.11
N LEU A 78 7.35 -18.06 5.81
CA LEU A 78 8.35 -18.92 5.19
C LEU A 78 9.64 -18.17 4.84
N CYS A 79 9.56 -16.85 4.66
CA CYS A 79 10.69 -15.97 4.33
C CYS A 79 10.97 -14.99 5.47
N CYS A 80 11.40 -15.51 6.64
CA CYS A 80 11.59 -14.73 7.88
C CYS A 80 12.72 -13.68 7.83
N LYS A 81 13.51 -13.61 6.74
CA LYS A 81 14.56 -12.62 6.53
C LYS A 81 14.05 -11.30 5.95
N VAL A 82 12.80 -11.27 5.52
CA VAL A 82 12.15 -10.10 4.94
C VAL A 82 11.07 -9.60 5.88
N ARG A 83 10.99 -8.30 6.03
CA ARG A 83 9.91 -7.63 6.78
C ARG A 83 8.98 -6.98 5.77
N LEU A 84 7.73 -7.41 5.73
CA LEU A 84 6.67 -6.75 4.98
C LEU A 84 6.21 -5.52 5.79
N ILE A 85 6.35 -4.32 5.21
CA ILE A 85 6.01 -3.06 5.88
C ILE A 85 4.57 -2.66 5.60
N THR A 86 4.16 -2.78 4.36
CA THR A 86 2.76 -2.65 3.92
C THR A 86 2.57 -3.39 2.61
N PHE A 87 1.32 -3.62 2.26
CA PHE A 87 0.93 -4.28 1.02
C PHE A 87 -0.42 -3.78 0.55
N GLU A 88 -0.75 -4.04 -0.71
CA GLU A 88 -2.09 -3.86 -1.27
C GLU A 88 -2.35 -4.96 -2.29
N LEU A 89 -3.44 -5.70 -2.11
CA LEU A 89 -3.93 -6.67 -3.10
C LEU A 89 -4.98 -5.99 -3.96
N MET A 90 -4.68 -5.82 -5.25
CA MET A 90 -5.60 -5.26 -6.22
C MET A 90 -6.24 -6.39 -7.04
N GLY A 91 -7.34 -6.13 -7.73
CA GLY A 91 -8.03 -7.17 -8.51
C GLY A 91 -7.13 -7.98 -9.44
N ASN A 92 -6.11 -7.37 -10.02
CA ASN A 92 -5.23 -8.00 -11.00
C ASN A 92 -3.72 -7.82 -10.74
N HIS A 93 -3.32 -7.08 -9.72
CA HIS A 93 -1.91 -6.83 -9.39
C HIS A 93 -1.73 -6.65 -7.87
N VAL A 94 -0.48 -6.53 -7.44
CA VAL A 94 -0.15 -6.36 -6.03
C VAL A 94 0.98 -5.36 -5.85
N HIS A 95 0.97 -4.66 -4.70
CA HIS A 95 2.05 -3.81 -4.22
C HIS A 95 2.53 -4.32 -2.86
N LEU A 96 3.86 -4.46 -2.70
CA LEU A 96 4.49 -4.87 -1.45
C LEU A 96 5.65 -3.91 -1.15
N ILE A 97 5.62 -3.26 0.00
CA ILE A 97 6.75 -2.49 0.51
C ILE A 97 7.47 -3.34 1.53
N VAL A 98 8.73 -3.64 1.27
CA VAL A 98 9.49 -4.63 2.05
C VAL A 98 10.86 -4.10 2.46
N SER A 99 11.40 -4.66 3.56
CA SER A 99 12.77 -4.45 4.02
C SER A 99 13.51 -5.78 4.06
N GLY A 100 14.73 -5.81 3.52
CA GLY A 100 15.59 -6.99 3.46
C GLY A 100 16.52 -6.98 2.26
N ARG A 101 17.34 -8.02 2.10
CA ARG A 101 18.16 -8.15 0.89
C ARG A 101 17.27 -8.38 -0.34
N LYS A 102 17.67 -7.85 -1.48
CA LYS A 102 16.90 -7.92 -2.72
C LYS A 102 16.50 -9.35 -3.09
N GLU A 103 17.44 -10.28 -2.95
CA GLU A 103 17.25 -11.70 -3.27
C GLU A 103 16.20 -12.35 -2.37
N ASP A 104 16.27 -12.09 -1.05
CA ASP A 104 15.31 -12.59 -0.09
C ASP A 104 13.90 -11.98 -0.35
N CYS A 105 13.83 -10.71 -0.76
CA CYS A 105 12.57 -10.05 -1.11
C CYS A 105 11.93 -10.64 -2.38
N LEU A 106 12.72 -10.99 -3.38
CA LEU A 106 12.24 -11.70 -4.58
C LEU A 106 11.80 -13.13 -4.23
N GLU A 107 12.53 -13.84 -3.35
CA GLU A 107 12.13 -15.16 -2.85
C GLU A 107 10.76 -15.11 -2.16
N LEU A 108 10.49 -14.09 -1.33
CA LEU A 108 9.19 -13.88 -0.71
C LEU A 108 8.07 -13.78 -1.76
N PHE A 109 8.29 -12.97 -2.80
CA PHE A 109 7.33 -12.83 -3.88
C PHE A 109 7.12 -14.15 -4.64
N ASP A 110 8.19 -14.88 -4.95
CA ASP A 110 8.11 -16.16 -5.67
C ASP A 110 7.34 -17.22 -4.87
N ILE A 111 7.56 -17.29 -3.55
CA ILE A 111 6.79 -18.15 -2.65
C ILE A 111 5.30 -17.77 -2.71
N PHE A 112 4.98 -16.49 -2.60
CA PHE A 112 3.62 -15.97 -2.67
C PHE A 112 2.96 -16.30 -4.01
N ALA A 113 3.57 -15.92 -5.14
CA ALA A 113 3.09 -16.19 -6.48
C ALA A 113 2.91 -17.68 -6.75
N GLY A 114 3.86 -18.50 -6.31
CA GLY A 114 3.78 -19.97 -6.43
C GLY A 114 2.62 -20.56 -5.63
N LYS A 115 2.32 -20.02 -4.45
CA LYS A 115 1.15 -20.43 -3.64
C LYS A 115 -0.16 -20.00 -4.31
N LEU A 116 -0.25 -18.77 -4.82
CA LEU A 116 -1.40 -18.27 -5.57
C LEU A 116 -1.71 -19.18 -6.76
N LYS A 117 -0.74 -19.40 -7.66
CA LYS A 117 -0.89 -20.24 -8.85
C LYS A 117 -1.42 -21.62 -8.50
N ARG A 118 -0.84 -22.30 -7.49
CA ARG A 118 -1.26 -23.63 -7.06
C ARG A 118 -2.68 -23.64 -6.46
N THR A 119 -3.01 -22.62 -5.68
CA THR A 119 -4.30 -22.55 -4.99
C THR A 119 -5.44 -22.26 -5.96
N PHE A 120 -5.27 -21.26 -6.84
CA PHE A 120 -6.30 -20.94 -7.84
C PHE A 120 -6.47 -22.04 -8.89
N LYS A 121 -5.38 -22.73 -9.28
CA LYS A 121 -5.49 -23.94 -10.14
C LYS A 121 -6.33 -25.03 -9.47
N ARG A 122 -6.16 -25.27 -8.15
CA ARG A 122 -6.99 -26.24 -7.40
C ARG A 122 -8.46 -25.80 -7.28
N LYS A 123 -8.74 -24.49 -7.25
CA LYS A 123 -10.10 -23.93 -7.33
C LYS A 123 -10.69 -24.00 -8.76
N GLY A 124 -9.99 -24.58 -9.74
CA GLY A 124 -10.44 -24.69 -11.13
C GLY A 124 -10.33 -23.40 -11.94
N ARG A 125 -9.63 -22.36 -11.42
CA ARG A 125 -9.46 -21.09 -12.12
C ARG A 125 -8.41 -21.21 -13.23
N ILE A 126 -8.77 -20.77 -14.44
CA ILE A 126 -7.87 -20.67 -15.60
C ILE A 126 -7.36 -19.23 -15.66
N ILE A 127 -6.12 -19.02 -15.24
CA ILE A 127 -5.48 -17.73 -15.19
C ILE A 127 -4.16 -17.81 -15.96
N ASP A 128 -3.89 -16.85 -16.85
CA ASP A 128 -2.58 -16.70 -17.47
C ASP A 128 -1.63 -16.00 -16.49
N TRP A 129 -0.73 -16.76 -15.91
CA TRP A 129 0.22 -16.29 -14.92
C TRP A 129 1.51 -15.73 -15.50
N ARG A 130 1.68 -15.72 -16.82
CA ARG A 130 2.92 -15.22 -17.46
C ARG A 130 3.19 -13.74 -17.14
N PRO A 131 2.17 -12.85 -17.12
CA PRO A 131 2.40 -11.46 -16.76
C PRO A 131 2.58 -11.21 -15.25
N PHE A 132 2.20 -12.16 -14.38
CA PHE A 132 2.32 -12.02 -12.92
C PHE A 132 3.76 -12.26 -12.47
N GLN A 133 4.62 -11.28 -12.74
CA GLN A 133 6.04 -11.29 -12.40
C GLN A 133 6.39 -10.07 -11.56
N ALA A 134 7.34 -10.23 -10.62
CA ALA A 134 7.81 -9.13 -9.79
C ALA A 134 8.60 -8.11 -10.62
N SER A 135 8.20 -6.86 -10.53
CA SER A 135 9.08 -5.72 -10.72
C SER A 135 9.54 -5.24 -9.35
N ILE A 136 10.82 -4.88 -9.20
CA ILE A 136 11.38 -4.47 -7.91
C ILE A 136 12.17 -3.17 -8.08
N LEU A 137 11.84 -2.16 -7.28
CA LEU A 137 12.47 -0.85 -7.30
C LEU A 137 13.10 -0.55 -5.95
N PRO A 138 14.34 -0.01 -5.89
CA PRO A 138 14.97 0.40 -4.66
C PRO A 138 14.32 1.68 -4.12
N ILE A 139 14.30 1.80 -2.78
CA ILE A 139 13.81 2.98 -2.06
C ILE A 139 14.98 3.52 -1.24
N GLU A 140 15.56 4.63 -1.68
CA GLU A 140 16.87 5.09 -1.24
C GLU A 140 16.83 6.22 -0.18
N SER A 141 15.64 6.74 0.13
CA SER A 141 15.48 7.79 1.13
C SER A 141 14.22 7.61 1.98
N LEU A 142 14.24 8.16 3.19
CA LEU A 142 13.07 8.15 4.08
C LEU A 142 11.85 8.81 3.41
N GLN A 143 12.05 9.91 2.69
CA GLN A 143 10.95 10.57 2.01
C GLN A 143 10.38 9.71 0.86
N ALA A 144 11.23 9.03 0.10
CA ALA A 144 10.80 8.07 -0.91
C ALA A 144 10.01 6.92 -0.27
N LEU A 145 10.50 6.37 0.86
CA LEU A 145 9.80 5.30 1.58
C LEU A 145 8.42 5.73 2.07
N ARG A 146 8.30 6.93 2.63
CA ARG A 146 7.01 7.51 3.00
C ARG A 146 6.05 7.61 1.80
N ASN A 147 6.56 8.10 0.68
CA ASN A 147 5.75 8.22 -0.54
C ASN A 147 5.28 6.86 -1.07
N GLU A 148 6.16 5.84 -1.05
CA GLU A 148 5.82 4.49 -1.51
C GLU A 148 4.82 3.79 -0.56
N ILE A 149 4.94 3.98 0.76
CA ILE A 149 3.95 3.49 1.74
C ILE A 149 2.59 4.14 1.49
N ILE A 150 2.57 5.48 1.33
CA ILE A 150 1.34 6.22 1.06
C ILE A 150 0.74 5.79 -0.27
N TYR A 151 1.56 5.62 -1.32
CA TYR A 151 1.12 5.15 -2.62
C TYR A 151 0.44 3.79 -2.52
N ALA A 152 1.10 2.80 -1.90
CA ALA A 152 0.52 1.48 -1.72
C ALA A 152 -0.82 1.54 -0.98
N ASN A 153 -0.86 2.21 0.18
CA ASN A 153 -2.06 2.28 1.01
C ASN A 153 -3.22 3.08 0.36
N ARG A 154 -2.94 3.96 -0.61
CA ARG A 154 -3.96 4.72 -1.35
C ARG A 154 -4.59 3.94 -2.50
N ASN A 155 -3.98 2.86 -2.95
CA ASN A 155 -4.54 2.05 -4.03
C ASN A 155 -5.90 1.42 -3.67
N ALA A 156 -6.30 1.45 -2.40
CA ALA A 156 -7.65 1.14 -1.96
C ALA A 156 -8.72 1.94 -2.74
N PHE A 157 -8.50 3.22 -3.01
CA PHE A 157 -9.41 4.05 -3.84
C PHE A 157 -9.51 3.59 -5.29
N VAL A 158 -8.46 2.93 -5.79
CA VAL A 158 -8.43 2.32 -7.13
C VAL A 158 -9.13 0.98 -7.14
N ALA A 159 -8.96 0.21 -6.06
CA ALA A 159 -9.55 -1.13 -5.93
C ALA A 159 -11.08 -1.08 -5.92
N SER A 160 -11.65 -0.13 -5.18
CA SER A 160 -13.10 0.09 -5.13
C SER A 160 -13.41 1.47 -4.55
N PRO A 161 -14.35 2.23 -5.14
CA PRO A 161 -14.80 3.52 -4.61
C PRO A 161 -15.52 3.41 -3.26
N GLU A 162 -15.87 2.21 -2.82
CA GLU A 162 -16.53 1.95 -1.53
C GLU A 162 -15.56 1.95 -0.35
N TYR A 163 -14.23 1.85 -0.62
CA TYR A 163 -13.22 1.77 0.42
C TYR A 163 -12.36 3.02 0.49
N THR A 164 -11.98 3.36 1.71
CA THR A 164 -10.92 4.32 1.99
C THR A 164 -9.63 3.57 2.35
N PRO A 165 -8.45 4.21 2.34
CA PRO A 165 -7.19 3.54 2.71
C PRO A 165 -7.20 2.90 4.10
N ASP A 166 -7.98 3.45 5.02
CA ASP A 166 -8.13 2.97 6.39
C ASP A 166 -9.23 1.91 6.57
N SER A 167 -10.03 1.65 5.54
CA SER A 167 -11.12 0.66 5.57
C SER A 167 -10.94 -0.52 4.62
N TYR A 168 -9.97 -0.44 3.70
CA TYR A 168 -9.71 -1.52 2.74
C TYR A 168 -9.11 -2.75 3.45
N PRO A 169 -9.82 -3.90 3.46
CA PRO A 169 -9.42 -5.01 4.31
C PRO A 169 -8.23 -5.82 3.79
N TRP A 170 -7.90 -5.71 2.49
CA TRP A 170 -6.84 -6.50 1.83
C TRP A 170 -5.61 -5.66 1.53
N GLY A 171 -5.28 -4.75 2.44
CA GLY A 171 -4.11 -3.88 2.37
C GLY A 171 -3.62 -3.50 3.77
N GLY A 172 -2.33 -3.16 3.86
CA GLY A 172 -1.72 -2.74 5.13
C GLY A 172 -2.29 -1.44 5.69
N GLY A 173 -2.86 -0.59 4.82
CA GLY A 173 -3.33 0.75 5.17
C GLY A 173 -4.34 0.78 6.32
N CYS A 174 -5.25 -0.19 6.40
CA CYS A 174 -6.26 -0.28 7.48
C CYS A 174 -5.66 -0.56 8.86
N ALA A 175 -4.42 -1.03 8.93
CA ALA A 175 -3.73 -1.30 10.18
C ALA A 175 -2.86 -0.12 10.65
N PHE A 176 -2.50 0.82 9.76
CA PHE A 176 -1.65 1.97 10.09
C PHE A 176 -2.37 2.95 11.01
N PHE A 177 -1.74 3.26 12.14
CA PHE A 177 -2.26 4.19 13.15
C PHE A 177 -3.71 3.92 13.58
N ASN A 178 -4.13 2.66 13.47
CA ASN A 178 -5.47 2.23 13.84
C ASN A 178 -5.69 2.41 15.34
N MET A 179 -6.54 3.35 15.72
CA MET A 179 -6.85 3.68 17.12
C MET A 179 -7.62 2.55 17.82
N TRP A 180 -8.30 1.70 17.08
CA TRP A 180 -9.12 0.61 17.60
C TRP A 180 -8.32 -0.68 17.85
N LYS A 181 -7.04 -0.73 17.48
CA LYS A 181 -6.19 -1.93 17.65
C LYS A 181 -6.12 -2.45 19.09
N THR A 182 -6.30 -1.58 20.10
CA THR A 182 -6.35 -1.98 21.51
C THR A 182 -7.62 -2.74 21.89
N HIS A 183 -8.69 -2.59 21.13
CA HIS A 183 -9.97 -3.28 21.31
C HIS A 183 -10.05 -4.59 20.54
N ILE A 184 -9.16 -4.79 19.58
CA ILE A 184 -9.09 -6.01 18.77
C ILE A 184 -8.40 -7.10 19.60
N LYS A 185 -9.05 -8.26 19.73
CA LYS A 185 -8.51 -9.43 20.43
C LYS A 185 -8.36 -10.59 19.44
N PRO A 186 -7.26 -10.64 18.68
CA PRO A 186 -7.04 -11.71 17.74
C PRO A 186 -6.81 -13.04 18.46
N THR A 187 -7.25 -14.12 17.85
CA THR A 187 -7.02 -15.49 18.31
C THR A 187 -5.80 -16.06 17.61
N GLY A 188 -4.90 -16.74 18.32
CA GLY A 188 -3.76 -17.42 17.69
C GLY A 188 -4.23 -18.51 16.73
N LEU A 189 -3.67 -18.58 15.52
CA LEU A 189 -3.99 -19.63 14.55
C LEU A 189 -3.81 -21.04 15.16
N SER A 190 -2.79 -21.23 15.99
CA SER A 190 -2.50 -22.49 16.66
C SER A 190 -3.57 -22.98 17.63
N SER A 191 -4.48 -22.13 18.08
CA SER A 191 -5.61 -22.51 18.95
C SER A 191 -6.80 -23.07 18.17
N LEU A 192 -6.85 -22.89 16.85
CA LEU A 192 -7.89 -23.42 16.00
C LEU A 192 -7.68 -24.93 15.72
N LYS A 193 -8.73 -25.64 15.34
CA LYS A 193 -8.63 -27.04 14.89
C LYS A 193 -7.67 -27.15 13.70
N VAL A 194 -6.83 -28.17 13.67
CA VAL A 194 -5.80 -28.38 12.61
C VAL A 194 -6.43 -28.38 11.20
N LYS A 195 -7.65 -28.90 11.04
CA LYS A 195 -8.36 -28.84 9.75
C LYS A 195 -8.60 -27.41 9.31
N THR A 196 -9.04 -26.53 10.22
CA THR A 196 -9.25 -25.09 9.97
C THR A 196 -7.93 -24.40 9.67
N GLN A 197 -6.87 -24.65 10.48
CA GLN A 197 -5.55 -24.10 10.20
C GLN A 197 -5.08 -24.41 8.78
N ARG A 198 -5.17 -25.69 8.37
CA ARG A 198 -4.78 -26.15 7.03
C ARG A 198 -5.59 -25.51 5.92
N SER A 199 -6.88 -25.28 6.16
CA SER A 199 -7.76 -24.58 5.21
C SER A 199 -7.33 -23.15 5.00
N LEU A 200 -7.10 -22.40 6.08
CA LEU A 200 -6.74 -20.98 6.05
C LEU A 200 -5.37 -20.75 5.39
N VAL A 201 -4.33 -21.46 5.81
CA VAL A 201 -2.97 -21.27 5.24
C VAL A 201 -2.73 -22.04 3.94
N HIS A 202 -3.73 -22.76 3.45
CA HIS A 202 -3.64 -23.60 2.24
C HIS A 202 -2.39 -24.53 2.25
N SER A 203 -2.10 -25.13 3.41
CA SER A 203 -0.93 -26.01 3.61
C SER A 203 -1.27 -27.20 4.47
N ARG A 204 -0.64 -28.37 4.19
CA ARG A 204 -0.73 -29.56 5.04
C ARG A 204 0.09 -29.42 6.31
N ASP A 205 1.28 -28.81 6.22
CA ASP A 205 2.10 -28.47 7.38
C ASP A 205 1.73 -27.07 7.87
N VAL A 206 1.31 -26.99 9.14
CA VAL A 206 0.89 -25.75 9.79
C VAL A 206 1.93 -25.21 10.78
N LYS A 207 3.02 -25.98 11.00
CA LYS A 207 4.05 -25.60 11.98
C LYS A 207 4.71 -24.24 11.72
N PRO A 208 5.03 -23.85 10.46
CA PRO A 208 5.64 -22.54 10.18
C PRO A 208 4.75 -21.35 10.53
N PHE A 209 3.42 -21.55 10.61
CA PHE A 209 2.44 -20.48 10.68
C PHE A 209 1.88 -20.23 12.09
N LYS A 210 2.50 -20.81 13.13
CA LYS A 210 2.05 -20.71 14.52
C LYS A 210 1.99 -19.28 15.07
N GLY A 211 2.77 -18.37 14.51
CA GLY A 211 2.79 -16.96 14.89
C GLY A 211 1.62 -16.15 14.34
N LEU A 212 0.90 -16.66 13.34
CA LEU A 212 -0.23 -15.97 12.76
C LEU A 212 -1.42 -15.90 13.73
N GLN A 213 -2.15 -14.81 13.62
CA GLN A 213 -3.35 -14.56 14.40
C GLN A 213 -4.55 -14.36 13.48
N VAL A 214 -5.75 -14.56 13.99
CA VAL A 214 -7.00 -14.61 13.23
C VAL A 214 -8.06 -13.73 13.90
N ILE A 215 -8.82 -13.01 13.08
CA ILE A 215 -10.03 -12.29 13.46
C ILE A 215 -11.09 -12.62 12.42
N ASP A 216 -12.23 -13.18 12.84
CA ASP A 216 -13.38 -13.46 11.96
C ASP A 216 -12.99 -14.21 10.67
N ASP A 217 -12.15 -15.26 10.78
CA ASP A 217 -11.57 -16.05 9.70
C ASP A 217 -10.60 -15.29 8.76
N GLN A 218 -10.36 -14.00 9.00
CA GLN A 218 -9.32 -13.22 8.33
C GLN A 218 -8.01 -13.27 9.09
N VAL A 219 -6.88 -13.21 8.38
CA VAL A 219 -5.58 -13.11 9.04
C VAL A 219 -5.41 -11.71 9.65
N TYR A 220 -4.93 -11.67 10.89
CA TYR A 220 -4.64 -10.39 11.55
C TYR A 220 -3.36 -9.79 10.98
N ILE A 221 -3.48 -8.71 10.22
CA ILE A 221 -2.40 -8.06 9.47
C ILE A 221 -1.14 -7.84 10.31
N PRO A 222 -1.18 -7.29 11.54
CA PRO A 222 0.02 -7.10 12.35
C PRO A 222 0.73 -8.39 12.77
N SER A 223 0.14 -9.57 12.52
CA SER A 223 0.80 -10.85 12.81
C SER A 223 1.79 -11.29 11.72
N PHE A 224 1.77 -10.67 10.53
CA PHE A 224 2.69 -10.98 9.43
C PHE A 224 3.26 -9.75 8.74
N CYS A 225 2.67 -8.57 8.95
CA CYS A 225 3.10 -7.29 8.40
C CYS A 225 3.62 -6.41 9.55
N ASP A 226 4.80 -5.83 9.41
CA ASP A 226 5.45 -5.02 10.44
C ASP A 226 4.93 -3.58 10.41
N ILE A 227 3.65 -3.44 10.78
CA ILE A 227 2.95 -2.14 10.83
C ILE A 227 3.69 -1.17 11.75
N SER A 228 4.21 -1.64 12.88
CA SER A 228 4.94 -0.79 13.82
C SER A 228 6.20 -0.19 13.22
N LEU A 229 6.91 -0.94 12.37
CA LEU A 229 8.03 -0.41 11.62
C LEU A 229 7.55 0.63 10.61
N GLY A 230 6.49 0.34 9.85
CA GLY A 230 5.89 1.27 8.91
C GLY A 230 5.47 2.60 9.56
N GLU A 231 4.80 2.52 10.72
CA GLU A 231 4.41 3.69 11.53
C GLU A 231 5.64 4.50 12.00
N SER A 232 6.77 3.84 12.31
CA SER A 232 7.98 4.50 12.81
C SER A 232 8.66 5.43 11.81
N PHE A 233 8.32 5.34 10.53
CA PHE A 233 8.82 6.25 9.49
C PHE A 233 8.06 7.57 9.44
N PHE A 234 6.97 7.70 10.18
CA PHE A 234 6.19 8.94 10.28
C PHE A 234 6.30 9.50 11.68
N ARG A 235 6.41 10.83 11.79
CA ARG A 235 6.57 11.52 13.09
C ARG A 235 5.40 11.28 14.05
N ASP A 236 4.21 11.13 13.52
CA ASP A 236 2.97 10.93 14.24
C ASP A 236 1.82 10.59 13.26
N PRO A 237 0.65 10.15 13.75
CA PRO A 237 -0.52 9.86 12.92
C PRO A 237 -0.94 11.03 12.03
N ARG A 238 -0.87 12.27 12.56
CA ARG A 238 -1.24 13.47 11.80
C ARG A 238 -0.36 13.63 10.57
N SER A 239 0.94 13.39 10.69
CA SER A 239 1.87 13.47 9.55
C SER A 239 1.56 12.41 8.49
N TYR A 240 1.22 11.18 8.90
CA TYR A 240 0.79 10.12 7.98
C TYR A 240 -0.50 10.48 7.25
N PHE A 241 -1.59 10.78 7.99
CA PHE A 241 -2.88 11.09 7.38
C PHE A 241 -2.86 12.36 6.55
N SER A 242 -2.05 13.37 6.93
CA SER A 242 -1.89 14.58 6.13
C SER A 242 -1.27 14.31 4.75
N VAL A 243 -0.31 13.39 4.67
CA VAL A 243 0.29 13.01 3.38
C VAL A 243 -0.67 12.10 2.60
N LEU A 244 -1.33 11.16 3.28
CA LEU A 244 -2.30 10.25 2.68
C LEU A 244 -3.43 11.00 1.95
N THR A 245 -3.89 12.12 2.51
CA THR A 245 -5.04 12.89 2.00
C THR A 245 -4.69 14.06 1.09
N ARG A 246 -3.45 14.54 1.08
CA ARG A 246 -3.09 15.82 0.43
C ARG A 246 -2.01 15.74 -0.65
N ASN A 247 -1.25 14.66 -0.74
CA ASN A 247 -0.08 14.62 -1.62
C ASN A 247 -0.37 13.93 -2.97
N ALA A 248 -1.27 14.53 -3.76
CA ALA A 248 -1.58 14.07 -5.11
C ALA A 248 -0.35 14.05 -6.03
N GLU A 249 0.56 15.02 -5.89
CA GLU A 249 1.76 15.11 -6.73
C GLU A 249 2.73 13.96 -6.47
N ALA A 250 3.02 13.66 -5.20
CA ALA A 250 3.89 12.53 -4.85
C ALA A 250 3.28 11.19 -5.27
N TYR A 251 1.96 11.02 -5.12
CA TYR A 251 1.24 9.84 -5.60
C TYR A 251 1.39 9.67 -7.11
N SER A 252 1.18 10.75 -7.88
CA SER A 252 1.29 10.73 -9.34
C SER A 252 2.72 10.45 -9.81
N LEU A 253 3.74 10.95 -9.09
CA LEU A 253 5.15 10.67 -9.39
C LEU A 253 5.49 9.19 -9.19
N VAL A 254 5.01 8.58 -8.11
CA VAL A 254 5.21 7.15 -7.86
C VAL A 254 4.48 6.32 -8.91
N ALA A 255 3.21 6.62 -9.19
CA ALA A 255 2.43 5.93 -10.21
C ALA A 255 3.09 5.99 -11.60
N ALA A 256 3.58 7.16 -12.01
CA ALA A 256 4.30 7.32 -13.27
C ALA A 256 5.58 6.48 -13.33
N ARG A 257 6.33 6.40 -12.23
CA ARG A 257 7.54 5.56 -12.11
C ARG A 257 7.21 4.07 -12.22
N LEU A 258 6.07 3.65 -11.68
CA LEU A 258 5.58 2.28 -11.72
C LEU A 258 4.85 1.95 -13.03
N LYS A 259 4.58 2.95 -13.88
CA LYS A 259 3.71 2.84 -15.07
C LYS A 259 2.29 2.38 -14.71
N ASP A 260 1.80 2.84 -13.59
CA ASP A 260 0.50 2.48 -13.04
C ASP A 260 -0.53 3.59 -13.25
N ALA A 261 -1.82 3.25 -13.17
CA ALA A 261 -2.89 4.23 -13.31
C ALA A 261 -2.93 5.16 -12.09
N VAL A 262 -3.10 6.47 -12.36
CA VAL A 262 -3.28 7.48 -11.30
C VAL A 262 -4.77 7.68 -11.09
N PHE A 263 -5.21 7.53 -9.84
CA PHE A 263 -6.59 7.82 -9.44
C PHE A 263 -6.56 8.85 -8.32
N LEU A 264 -7.01 10.05 -8.65
CA LEU A 264 -7.11 11.17 -7.72
C LEU A 264 -8.56 11.54 -7.51
N THR A 265 -8.91 11.90 -6.29
CA THR A 265 -10.22 12.45 -5.95
C THR A 265 -10.39 13.84 -6.55
N ASP A 266 -11.64 14.31 -6.64
CA ASP A 266 -11.94 15.67 -7.14
C ASP A 266 -11.22 16.75 -6.33
N ASP A 267 -11.12 16.59 -5.00
CA ASP A 267 -10.43 17.55 -4.13
C ASP A 267 -8.91 17.56 -4.36
N GLU A 268 -8.32 16.40 -4.68
CA GLU A 268 -6.89 16.30 -4.98
C GLU A 268 -6.57 16.90 -6.35
N ILE A 269 -7.37 16.61 -7.37
CA ILE A 269 -7.25 17.25 -8.69
C ILE A 269 -7.43 18.76 -8.55
N PHE A 270 -8.41 19.22 -7.75
CA PHE A 270 -8.59 20.64 -7.48
C PHE A 270 -7.36 21.25 -6.80
N SER A 271 -6.81 20.60 -5.77
CA SER A 271 -5.60 21.07 -5.08
C SER A 271 -4.39 21.11 -6.00
N ALA A 272 -4.18 20.06 -6.82
CA ALA A 272 -3.15 20.03 -7.84
C ALA A 272 -3.32 21.14 -8.89
N THR A 273 -4.57 21.41 -9.28
CA THR A 273 -4.90 22.51 -10.18
C THR A 273 -4.47 23.86 -9.59
N ILE A 274 -4.82 24.15 -8.34
CA ILE A 274 -4.47 25.40 -7.66
C ILE A 274 -2.94 25.58 -7.62
N ILE A 275 -2.20 24.53 -7.27
CA ILE A 275 -0.73 24.59 -7.23
C ILE A 275 -0.17 24.89 -8.63
N HIS A 276 -0.66 24.18 -9.66
CA HIS A 276 -0.23 24.36 -11.04
C HIS A 276 -0.49 25.78 -11.56
N ILE A 277 -1.73 26.27 -11.46
CA ILE A 277 -2.10 27.58 -12.01
C ILE A 277 -1.43 28.73 -11.28
N ASN A 278 -1.17 28.57 -9.98
CA ASN A 278 -0.42 29.57 -9.21
C ASN A 278 1.04 29.63 -9.70
N LYS A 279 1.68 28.46 -9.88
CA LYS A 279 3.06 28.36 -10.31
C LYS A 279 3.28 28.86 -11.75
N GLU A 280 2.39 28.47 -12.68
CA GLU A 280 2.57 28.74 -14.11
C GLU A 280 2.02 30.08 -14.57
N TYR A 281 0.94 30.58 -13.91
CA TYR A 281 0.21 31.76 -14.36
C TYR A 281 0.04 32.83 -13.29
N ASP A 282 0.54 32.61 -12.07
CA ASP A 282 0.30 33.48 -10.89
C ASP A 282 -1.18 33.72 -10.60
N VAL A 283 -2.02 32.71 -10.87
CA VAL A 283 -3.47 32.74 -10.70
C VAL A 283 -3.90 31.89 -9.52
N LYS A 284 -4.76 32.40 -8.65
CA LYS A 284 -5.17 31.73 -7.41
C LYS A 284 -6.44 30.88 -7.55
N GLN A 285 -7.21 31.06 -8.62
CA GLN A 285 -8.49 30.38 -8.83
C GLN A 285 -8.68 29.99 -10.29
N PRO A 286 -9.23 28.80 -10.58
CA PRO A 286 -9.46 28.34 -11.97
C PRO A 286 -10.41 29.27 -12.78
N SER A 287 -11.28 29.99 -12.10
CA SER A 287 -12.20 30.95 -12.74
C SER A 287 -11.50 32.15 -13.36
N ALA A 288 -10.31 32.51 -12.88
CA ALA A 288 -9.54 33.64 -13.40
C ALA A 288 -8.64 33.28 -14.60
N LEU A 289 -8.60 32.01 -15.00
CA LEU A 289 -7.85 31.54 -16.17
C LEU A 289 -8.51 32.01 -17.47
N SER A 290 -7.69 32.45 -18.43
CA SER A 290 -8.15 32.68 -19.81
C SER A 290 -8.56 31.36 -20.48
N PRO A 291 -9.33 31.38 -21.58
CA PRO A 291 -9.71 30.17 -22.30
C PRO A 291 -8.51 29.32 -22.75
N ALA A 292 -7.43 29.94 -23.22
CA ALA A 292 -6.20 29.25 -23.61
C ALA A 292 -5.52 28.58 -22.42
N GLN A 293 -5.40 29.27 -21.27
CA GLN A 293 -4.83 28.71 -20.03
C GLN A 293 -5.67 27.55 -19.48
N LYS A 294 -7.02 27.61 -19.62
CA LYS A 294 -7.89 26.49 -19.24
C LYS A 294 -7.61 25.25 -20.08
N ILE A 295 -7.40 25.39 -21.39
CA ILE A 295 -7.07 24.26 -22.28
C ILE A 295 -5.71 23.64 -21.90
N GLU A 296 -4.70 24.48 -21.70
CA GLU A 296 -3.38 23.99 -21.26
C GLU A 296 -3.45 23.30 -19.89
N THR A 297 -4.17 23.89 -18.94
CA THR A 297 -4.39 23.27 -17.62
C THR A 297 -5.17 21.96 -17.76
N ALA A 298 -6.18 21.88 -18.63
CA ALA A 298 -6.93 20.66 -18.90
C ALA A 298 -6.00 19.55 -19.41
N ARG A 299 -5.12 19.87 -20.37
CA ARG A 299 -4.10 18.92 -20.86
C ARG A 299 -3.16 18.47 -19.75
N HIS A 300 -2.66 19.40 -18.94
CA HIS A 300 -1.82 19.07 -17.79
C HIS A 300 -2.52 18.12 -16.83
N LEU A 301 -3.78 18.38 -16.47
CA LEU A 301 -4.56 17.52 -15.57
C LEU A 301 -4.82 16.13 -16.17
N HIS A 302 -5.15 16.08 -17.46
CA HIS A 302 -5.40 14.81 -18.16
C HIS A 302 -4.14 13.94 -18.25
N PHE A 303 -3.05 14.50 -18.79
CA PHE A 303 -1.84 13.70 -19.05
C PHE A 303 -0.96 13.47 -17.81
N ARG A 304 -0.97 14.39 -16.85
CA ARG A 304 -0.14 14.28 -15.66
C ARG A 304 -0.82 13.51 -14.53
N TYR A 305 -2.13 13.68 -14.37
CA TYR A 305 -2.88 13.15 -13.25
C TYR A 305 -3.97 12.16 -13.66
N ASN A 306 -4.06 11.83 -14.95
CA ASN A 306 -5.11 10.98 -15.51
C ASN A 306 -6.53 11.43 -15.10
N ALA A 307 -6.72 12.74 -14.97
CA ALA A 307 -8.00 13.30 -14.59
C ALA A 307 -9.05 13.01 -15.68
N SER A 308 -10.20 12.53 -15.26
CA SER A 308 -11.31 12.27 -16.17
C SER A 308 -11.91 13.57 -16.75
N ASN A 309 -12.55 13.47 -17.92
CA ASN A 309 -13.27 14.61 -18.51
C ASN A 309 -14.27 15.23 -17.54
N GLN A 310 -14.93 14.40 -16.71
CA GLN A 310 -15.87 14.90 -15.70
C GLN A 310 -15.20 15.71 -14.59
N GLN A 311 -14.03 15.27 -14.11
CA GLN A 311 -13.25 16.00 -13.10
C GLN A 311 -12.75 17.33 -13.66
N ILE A 312 -12.16 17.32 -14.85
CA ILE A 312 -11.66 18.53 -15.53
C ILE A 312 -12.81 19.53 -15.76
N ARG A 313 -13.97 19.02 -16.20
CA ARG A 313 -15.18 19.85 -16.39
C ARG A 313 -15.63 20.54 -15.11
N ARG A 314 -15.67 19.81 -13.99
CA ARG A 314 -16.08 20.37 -12.69
C ARG A 314 -15.15 21.49 -12.23
N ILE A 315 -13.85 21.35 -12.46
CA ILE A 315 -12.83 22.28 -11.97
C ILE A 315 -12.69 23.50 -12.90
N LEU A 316 -12.52 23.28 -14.20
CA LEU A 316 -12.20 24.35 -15.15
C LEU A 316 -13.45 24.97 -15.80
N LYS A 317 -14.64 24.38 -15.59
CA LYS A 317 -15.89 24.79 -16.19
C LYS A 317 -15.82 24.84 -17.73
N LEU A 318 -15.13 23.89 -18.34
CA LEU A 318 -15.12 23.68 -19.78
C LEU A 318 -16.38 22.93 -20.22
N SER A 319 -16.82 23.16 -21.47
CA SER A 319 -17.99 22.46 -22.02
C SER A 319 -17.63 21.00 -22.36
N PRO A 320 -18.61 20.07 -22.35
CA PRO A 320 -18.38 18.68 -22.74
C PRO A 320 -17.75 18.54 -24.13
N GLU A 321 -18.27 19.35 -25.10
CA GLU A 321 -17.83 19.30 -26.49
C GLU A 321 -16.34 19.63 -26.63
N VAL A 322 -15.85 20.64 -25.88
CA VAL A 322 -14.42 21.00 -25.86
C VAL A 322 -13.58 19.87 -25.25
N LEU A 323 -14.08 19.21 -24.21
CA LEU A 323 -13.33 18.11 -23.58
C LEU A 323 -13.32 16.85 -24.43
N ASP A 324 -14.42 16.55 -25.12
CA ASP A 324 -14.50 15.40 -26.02
C ASP A 324 -13.64 15.61 -27.29
N GLU A 325 -13.48 16.87 -27.74
CA GLU A 325 -12.55 17.22 -28.80
C GLU A 325 -11.08 17.11 -28.34
N LEU A 326 -10.79 17.56 -27.11
CA LEU A 326 -9.43 17.51 -26.55
C LEU A 326 -8.98 16.09 -26.19
N PHE A 327 -9.92 15.29 -25.66
CA PHE A 327 -9.67 13.94 -25.13
C PHE A 327 -10.78 12.98 -25.59
N PRO A 328 -10.76 12.53 -26.84
CA PRO A 328 -11.75 11.60 -27.35
C PRO A 328 -11.73 10.31 -26.53
N GLN A 329 -12.91 9.86 -26.08
CA GLN A 329 -13.03 8.55 -25.45
C GLN A 329 -12.77 7.49 -26.52
N GLN A 330 -11.77 6.64 -26.30
CA GLN A 330 -11.59 5.45 -27.14
C GLN A 330 -12.77 4.50 -26.88
N SER A 331 -13.59 4.33 -27.89
CA SER A 331 -14.75 3.42 -27.91
C SER A 331 -14.30 1.96 -27.83
#